data_e0cbee88fa166a3c69070c6efb15545c
#
_entry.id   e0cbee88fa166a3c69070c6efb15545c
#
_cell.length_a   1.000
_cell.length_b   1.000
_cell.length_c   1.000
_cell.angle_alpha   90.00
_cell.angle_beta   90.00
_cell.angle_gamma   90.00
#
_symmetry.space_group_name_H-M   'P 1'
#
loop_
_entity.id
_entity.type
_entity.pdbx_description
1 polymer ?
#
loop_
_entity_poly.entity_id
_entity_poly.type
_entity_poly.pdbx_seq_one_letter_code
_entity_poly.pdbx_strand_id
1 'polypeptide(L)'
;RENIVLNDITLWSGKVADYSNPRAKEVLPEIQRLLLEDKNYEAQELVYNNFTCLNRGSNWGNGALSNFGCFQTLGNIKIDYYFDTDDDTDIDIKDGSYVRKLDLNNALATTEFEANETKYRREYFVSRDADVAVIRLDADKSKKISVDVKLERPERVEYDTEDNAIVMFGQLKDGSDGDQGLKYLSKLTIENDGGKVLYEDNKIVVRDADKLTLIFSSATNYKNDNYVAFVDSLMDDAKSHSFKHLKKNHIKSYQELFNRVEVDFGEGITDNHPIDDRLLDFQDEDDPQLAALYFNYGRYLFISSTREGLLPPNLQGLWANTIQTPWNGDYHLNINVQMNHWLAEVCNLPELHKPLIEFTKGIVESGEKTAQDFYGADGWTAHSICNLWGFTAPGE
;
A
#
# COMPACT_ATOMS: atom_id res chain seq x y z
N ARG A 1 -19.58 -7.54 9.64
CA ARG A 1 -18.28 -7.94 9.05
C ARG A 1 -17.41 -6.73 8.78
N GLU A 2 -16.11 -6.83 9.03
CA GLU A 2 -15.10 -5.84 8.67
C GLU A 2 -14.06 -6.51 7.77
N ASN A 3 -13.57 -5.79 6.76
CA ASN A 3 -12.49 -6.26 5.88
C ASN A 3 -11.42 -5.16 5.80
N ILE A 4 -10.21 -5.48 6.22
CA ILE A 4 -9.08 -4.57 6.23
C ILE A 4 -8.06 -5.09 5.23
N VAL A 5 -7.84 -4.34 4.16
CA VAL A 5 -6.87 -4.67 3.11
C VAL A 5 -5.46 -4.37 3.63
N LEU A 6 -4.55 -5.31 3.44
CA LEU A 6 -3.18 -5.23 3.88
C LEU A 6 -2.26 -5.04 2.67
N ASN A 7 -1.28 -4.16 2.83
CA ASN A 7 -0.25 -3.91 1.83
C ASN A 7 1.14 -3.83 2.46
N ASP A 8 2.14 -4.25 1.70
CA ASP A 8 3.55 -4.01 1.97
C ASP A 8 4.17 -3.43 0.70
N ILE A 9 4.85 -2.28 0.80
CA ILE A 9 5.38 -1.55 -0.37
C ILE A 9 6.40 -2.36 -1.16
N THR A 10 7.02 -3.37 -0.55
CA THR A 10 8.00 -4.26 -1.17
C THR A 10 7.39 -5.55 -1.73
N LEU A 11 6.08 -5.75 -1.62
CA LEU A 11 5.44 -6.99 -2.07
C LEU A 11 5.15 -6.98 -3.57
N TRP A 12 6.17 -7.35 -4.34
CA TRP A 12 6.14 -7.43 -5.80
C TRP A 12 6.43 -8.83 -6.29
N SER A 13 5.69 -9.28 -7.30
CA SER A 13 6.10 -10.45 -8.11
C SER A 13 7.22 -10.05 -9.07
N GLY A 14 7.70 -11.02 -9.87
CA GLY A 14 8.76 -10.79 -10.84
C GLY A 14 10.16 -10.92 -10.27
N LYS A 15 11.15 -10.51 -11.06
CA LYS A 15 12.58 -10.51 -10.71
C LYS A 15 13.39 -9.62 -11.63
N VAL A 16 14.65 -9.39 -11.27
CA VAL A 16 15.62 -8.80 -12.19
C VAL A 16 15.76 -9.67 -13.45
N ALA A 17 15.62 -9.08 -14.62
CA ALA A 17 15.75 -9.76 -15.91
C ALA A 17 16.43 -8.86 -16.94
N ASP A 18 17.00 -9.48 -17.98
CA ASP A 18 17.59 -8.76 -19.10
C ASP A 18 16.51 -8.42 -20.15
N TYR A 19 16.34 -7.14 -20.41
CA TYR A 19 15.38 -6.61 -21.37
C TYR A 19 16.05 -6.01 -22.61
N SER A 20 17.33 -6.26 -22.81
CA SER A 20 18.13 -5.71 -23.91
C SER A 20 17.60 -6.12 -25.28
N ASN A 21 17.64 -5.19 -26.23
CA ASN A 21 17.41 -5.47 -27.64
C ASN A 21 18.48 -4.78 -28.48
N PRO A 22 19.60 -5.46 -28.80
CA PRO A 22 20.70 -4.88 -29.57
C PRO A 22 20.31 -4.48 -30.99
N ARG A 23 19.19 -5.00 -31.54
CA ARG A 23 18.68 -4.58 -32.85
C ARG A 23 18.28 -3.11 -32.87
N ALA A 24 17.81 -2.57 -31.75
CA ALA A 24 17.42 -1.16 -31.64
C ALA A 24 18.57 -0.23 -32.05
N LYS A 25 19.77 -0.46 -31.50
CA LYS A 25 20.97 0.29 -31.79
C LYS A 25 21.39 0.18 -33.30
N GLU A 26 21.22 -1.00 -33.88
CA GLU A 26 21.58 -1.24 -35.27
C GLU A 26 20.70 -0.45 -36.27
N VAL A 27 19.39 -0.32 -35.98
CA VAL A 27 18.42 0.36 -36.85
C VAL A 27 18.28 1.86 -36.56
N LEU A 28 18.80 2.35 -35.44
CA LEU A 28 18.67 3.75 -35.04
C LEU A 28 19.12 4.76 -36.07
N PRO A 29 20.29 4.58 -36.78
CA PRO A 29 20.70 5.51 -37.82
C PRO A 29 19.71 5.60 -38.99
N GLU A 30 19.08 4.49 -39.35
CA GLU A 30 18.09 4.47 -40.42
C GLU A 30 16.78 5.15 -39.98
N ILE A 31 16.34 4.95 -38.75
CA ILE A 31 15.19 5.68 -38.18
C ILE A 31 15.45 7.19 -38.23
N GLN A 32 16.62 7.63 -37.77
CA GLN A 32 17.02 9.05 -37.83
C GLN A 32 17.02 9.60 -39.23
N ARG A 33 17.57 8.85 -40.20
CA ARG A 33 17.58 9.24 -41.62
C ARG A 33 16.17 9.41 -42.18
N LEU A 34 15.28 8.44 -41.91
CA LEU A 34 13.89 8.49 -42.37
C LEU A 34 13.12 9.67 -41.77
N LEU A 35 13.32 9.98 -40.49
CA LEU A 35 12.70 11.14 -39.84
C LEU A 35 13.18 12.46 -40.44
N LEU A 36 14.48 12.58 -40.80
CA LEU A 36 15.03 13.77 -41.48
C LEU A 36 14.53 13.93 -42.91
N GLU A 37 14.03 12.86 -43.51
CA GLU A 37 13.43 12.83 -44.83
C GLU A 37 11.90 12.95 -44.83
N ASP A 38 11.28 13.27 -43.67
CA ASP A 38 9.82 13.31 -43.46
C ASP A 38 9.09 11.97 -43.75
N LYS A 39 9.82 10.85 -43.72
CA LYS A 39 9.30 9.50 -43.90
C LYS A 39 8.85 8.91 -42.56
N ASN A 40 7.92 9.58 -41.88
CA ASN A 40 7.52 9.26 -40.53
C ASN A 40 6.90 7.88 -40.41
N TYR A 41 6.14 7.41 -41.41
CA TYR A 41 5.51 6.09 -41.39
C TYR A 41 6.53 4.95 -41.38
N GLU A 42 7.52 5.04 -42.30
CA GLU A 42 8.59 4.04 -42.40
C GLU A 42 9.47 4.04 -41.14
N ALA A 43 9.75 5.21 -40.58
CA ALA A 43 10.47 5.34 -39.32
C ALA A 43 9.68 4.69 -38.17
N GLN A 44 8.36 4.92 -38.08
CA GLN A 44 7.49 4.35 -37.08
C GLN A 44 7.47 2.81 -37.14
N GLU A 45 7.39 2.22 -38.32
CA GLU A 45 7.45 0.77 -38.51
C GLU A 45 8.78 0.18 -38.00
N LEU A 46 9.90 0.86 -38.21
CA LEU A 46 11.19 0.42 -37.66
C LEU A 46 11.22 0.52 -36.13
N VAL A 47 10.63 1.57 -35.55
CA VAL A 47 10.52 1.72 -34.10
C VAL A 47 9.71 0.58 -33.52
N TYR A 48 8.50 0.32 -34.03
CA TYR A 48 7.62 -0.74 -33.52
C TYR A 48 8.26 -2.13 -33.60
N ASN A 49 9.06 -2.39 -34.62
CA ASN A 49 9.65 -3.70 -34.80
C ASN A 49 10.98 -3.90 -34.06
N ASN A 50 11.64 -2.83 -33.59
CA ASN A 50 13.01 -2.93 -33.08
C ASN A 50 13.23 -2.21 -31.74
N PHE A 51 12.47 -1.14 -31.42
CA PHE A 51 12.60 -0.40 -30.17
C PHE A 51 11.65 -0.94 -29.08
N THR A 52 11.59 -2.26 -28.95
CA THR A 52 10.88 -2.98 -27.91
C THR A 52 11.86 -3.88 -27.17
N CYS A 53 11.57 -4.24 -25.94
CA CYS A 53 12.37 -5.23 -25.21
C CYS A 53 12.19 -6.64 -25.79
N LEU A 54 13.24 -7.50 -25.68
CA LEU A 54 13.17 -8.89 -26.19
C LEU A 54 12.39 -9.84 -25.27
N ASN A 55 12.30 -9.52 -23.99
CA ASN A 55 11.50 -10.24 -23.03
C ASN A 55 10.16 -9.54 -22.80
N ARG A 56 9.23 -10.20 -22.14
CA ARG A 56 7.99 -9.59 -21.72
C ARG A 56 8.29 -8.45 -20.75
N GLY A 57 8.10 -7.20 -21.19
CA GLY A 57 8.19 -6.02 -20.38
C GLY A 57 6.99 -5.89 -19.44
N SER A 58 6.28 -4.75 -19.48
CA SER A 58 5.10 -4.52 -18.66
C SER A 58 3.95 -5.48 -18.92
N ASN A 59 4.01 -6.23 -20.02
CA ASN A 59 3.01 -7.20 -20.47
C ASN A 59 1.60 -6.61 -20.50
N TRP A 60 1.50 -5.34 -20.95
CA TRP A 60 0.22 -4.63 -21.04
C TRP A 60 -0.61 -4.63 -19.75
N GLY A 61 0.06 -4.57 -18.60
CA GLY A 61 -0.59 -4.61 -17.29
C GLY A 61 -0.92 -6.01 -16.78
N ASN A 62 -0.26 -7.06 -17.28
CA ASN A 62 -0.37 -8.45 -16.80
C ASN A 62 0.95 -8.96 -16.19
N GLY A 63 1.72 -8.07 -15.57
CA GLY A 63 3.04 -8.36 -15.01
C GLY A 63 3.06 -9.40 -13.90
N ALA A 64 1.94 -9.64 -13.21
CA ALA A 64 1.87 -10.64 -12.13
C ALA A 64 2.33 -12.05 -12.53
N LEU A 65 2.29 -12.37 -13.82
CA LEU A 65 2.70 -13.67 -14.38
C LEU A 65 4.02 -13.63 -15.17
N SER A 66 4.74 -12.52 -15.13
CA SER A 66 5.97 -12.32 -15.91
C SER A 66 7.15 -11.90 -15.03
N ASN A 67 8.35 -11.88 -15.61
CA ASN A 67 9.56 -11.40 -14.94
C ASN A 67 9.47 -9.92 -14.56
N PHE A 68 8.69 -9.13 -15.31
CA PHE A 68 8.48 -7.73 -15.02
C PHE A 68 7.86 -7.52 -13.64
N GLY A 69 6.92 -8.38 -13.27
CA GLY A 69 6.28 -8.34 -11.97
C GLY A 69 5.14 -7.34 -11.85
N CYS A 70 4.56 -7.34 -10.67
CA CYS A 70 3.41 -6.51 -10.31
C CYS A 70 3.41 -6.26 -8.81
N PHE A 71 3.10 -5.03 -8.40
CA PHE A 71 2.78 -4.73 -7.02
C PHE A 71 1.45 -5.41 -6.65
N GLN A 72 1.37 -6.04 -5.48
CA GLN A 72 0.24 -6.90 -5.10
C GLN A 72 -0.30 -6.57 -3.72
N THR A 73 -1.58 -6.89 -3.51
CA THR A 73 -2.12 -6.95 -2.14
C THR A 73 -1.37 -7.97 -1.32
N LEU A 74 -1.14 -7.65 -0.04
CA LEU A 74 -0.60 -8.63 0.93
C LEU A 74 -1.69 -9.60 1.39
N GLY A 75 -2.92 -9.15 1.46
CA GLY A 75 -4.07 -9.93 1.91
C GLY A 75 -5.08 -9.10 2.66
N ASN A 76 -5.84 -9.74 3.53
CA ASN A 76 -6.89 -9.09 4.31
C ASN A 76 -6.93 -9.61 5.74
N ILE A 77 -7.20 -8.72 6.69
CA ILE A 77 -7.75 -9.10 7.99
C ILE A 77 -9.27 -9.00 7.90
N LYS A 78 -9.95 -10.12 8.11
CA LYS A 78 -11.43 -10.17 8.19
C LYS A 78 -11.85 -10.35 9.62
N ILE A 79 -12.82 -9.55 10.06
CA ILE A 79 -13.40 -9.62 11.39
C ILE A 79 -14.89 -9.88 11.25
N ASP A 80 -15.32 -11.07 11.63
CA ASP A 80 -16.72 -11.45 11.71
C ASP A 80 -17.20 -11.27 13.16
N TYR A 81 -18.27 -10.51 13.38
CA TYR A 81 -18.84 -10.23 14.69
C TYR A 81 -19.98 -11.18 14.98
N TYR A 82 -20.04 -11.62 16.24
CA TYR A 82 -21.17 -12.36 16.81
C TYR A 82 -21.81 -11.50 17.89
N PHE A 83 -23.06 -11.14 17.67
CA PHE A 83 -23.87 -10.43 18.63
C PHE A 83 -24.71 -11.44 19.41
N ASP A 84 -25.02 -11.17 20.67
CA ASP A 84 -25.80 -12.07 21.54
C ASP A 84 -27.26 -12.18 21.05
N THR A 85 -27.47 -12.87 19.95
CA THR A 85 -28.78 -13.18 19.37
C THR A 85 -28.81 -14.67 19.06
N ASP A 86 -29.94 -15.31 19.32
CA ASP A 86 -30.16 -16.74 18.99
C ASP A 86 -30.16 -17.00 17.46
N ASP A 87 -30.26 -15.94 16.67
CA ASP A 87 -30.23 -15.96 15.19
C ASP A 87 -29.44 -14.75 14.67
N ASP A 88 -28.39 -14.99 13.86
CA ASP A 88 -27.56 -13.94 13.24
C ASP A 88 -28.33 -12.98 12.32
N THR A 89 -29.61 -13.24 12.09
CA THR A 89 -30.50 -12.42 11.23
C THR A 89 -31.16 -11.25 11.96
N ASP A 90 -31.18 -11.25 13.31
CA ASP A 90 -31.90 -10.26 14.13
C ASP A 90 -30.96 -9.25 14.80
N ILE A 91 -29.92 -8.78 14.11
CA ILE A 91 -29.05 -7.72 14.62
C ILE A 91 -29.76 -6.37 14.45
N ASP A 92 -30.21 -5.79 15.56
CA ASP A 92 -30.80 -4.44 15.58
C ASP A 92 -29.69 -3.39 15.60
N ILE A 93 -29.28 -2.91 14.40
CA ILE A 93 -28.40 -1.77 14.28
C ILE A 93 -29.28 -0.51 14.28
N LYS A 94 -29.07 0.33 15.28
CA LYS A 94 -29.79 1.58 15.41
C LYS A 94 -29.56 2.50 14.20
N ASP A 95 -30.64 2.92 13.56
CA ASP A 95 -30.59 3.81 12.39
C ASP A 95 -29.77 5.07 12.67
N GLY A 96 -28.91 5.45 11.73
CA GLY A 96 -28.07 6.63 11.82
C GLY A 96 -26.90 6.52 12.83
N SER A 97 -26.74 5.38 13.51
CA SER A 97 -25.64 5.20 14.48
C SER A 97 -24.32 4.80 13.83
N TYR A 98 -24.34 4.25 12.61
CA TYR A 98 -23.12 3.78 11.92
C TYR A 98 -22.37 4.94 11.30
N VAL A 99 -21.20 5.26 11.86
CA VAL A 99 -20.35 6.36 11.41
C VAL A 99 -18.93 5.84 11.17
N ARG A 100 -18.36 6.15 10.02
CA ARG A 100 -16.94 5.95 9.71
C ARG A 100 -16.26 7.31 9.58
N LYS A 101 -15.11 7.47 10.21
CA LYS A 101 -14.38 8.73 10.20
C LYS A 101 -12.88 8.47 10.00
N LEU A 102 -12.26 9.31 9.19
CA LEU A 102 -10.81 9.45 9.11
C LEU A 102 -10.42 10.81 9.69
N ASP A 103 -9.70 10.79 10.80
CA ASP A 103 -9.13 11.99 11.41
C ASP A 103 -7.76 12.27 10.79
N LEU A 104 -7.72 13.24 9.88
CA LEU A 104 -6.49 13.61 9.16
C LEU A 104 -5.43 14.24 10.08
N ASN A 105 -5.82 14.87 11.19
CA ASN A 105 -4.86 15.49 12.11
C ASN A 105 -4.09 14.46 12.94
N ASN A 106 -4.67 13.27 13.12
CA ASN A 106 -4.10 12.21 13.95
C ASN A 106 -3.79 10.93 13.14
N ALA A 107 -4.14 10.88 11.86
CA ALA A 107 -4.10 9.68 11.01
C ALA A 107 -4.76 8.46 11.68
N LEU A 108 -5.96 8.67 12.24
CA LEU A 108 -6.76 7.66 12.90
C LEU A 108 -8.06 7.42 12.12
N ALA A 109 -8.33 6.17 11.77
CA ALA A 109 -9.65 5.79 11.29
C ALA A 109 -10.48 5.22 12.44
N THR A 110 -11.77 5.55 12.47
CA THR A 110 -12.71 5.05 13.46
C THR A 110 -14.00 4.56 12.80
N THR A 111 -14.61 3.55 13.40
CA THR A 111 -15.97 3.12 13.07
C THR A 111 -16.74 3.03 14.38
N GLU A 112 -17.87 3.71 14.47
CA GLU A 112 -18.77 3.68 15.64
C GLU A 112 -20.16 3.27 15.19
N PHE A 113 -20.83 2.46 15.99
CA PHE A 113 -22.22 2.06 15.76
C PHE A 113 -22.85 1.55 17.07
N GLU A 114 -24.17 1.52 17.10
CA GLU A 114 -24.95 0.93 18.20
C GLU A 114 -25.73 -0.27 17.66
N ALA A 115 -25.54 -1.43 18.28
CA ALA A 115 -26.25 -2.66 17.95
C ALA A 115 -26.70 -3.34 19.25
N ASN A 116 -27.98 -3.77 19.31
CA ASN A 116 -28.57 -4.42 20.47
C ASN A 116 -28.30 -3.62 21.75
N GLU A 117 -28.58 -2.31 21.73
CA GLU A 117 -28.37 -1.36 22.84
C GLU A 117 -26.92 -1.29 23.35
N THR A 118 -25.94 -1.75 22.59
CA THR A 118 -24.52 -1.68 22.94
C THR A 118 -23.79 -0.82 21.93
N LYS A 119 -23.00 0.14 22.40
CA LYS A 119 -22.18 0.98 21.53
C LYS A 119 -20.84 0.33 21.31
N TYR A 120 -20.50 0.17 20.05
CA TYR A 120 -19.23 -0.38 19.59
C TYR A 120 -18.38 0.72 18.97
N ARG A 121 -17.08 0.68 19.28
CA ARG A 121 -16.07 1.56 18.69
C ARG A 121 -14.89 0.74 18.19
N ARG A 122 -14.45 1.03 17.00
CA ARG A 122 -13.22 0.49 16.40
C ARG A 122 -12.28 1.64 16.08
N GLU A 123 -11.01 1.47 16.40
CA GLU A 123 -9.95 2.40 16.01
C GLU A 123 -8.87 1.67 15.22
N TYR A 124 -8.36 2.33 14.18
CA TYR A 124 -7.35 1.76 13.29
C TYR A 124 -6.25 2.78 13.07
N PHE A 125 -5.00 2.35 13.14
CA PHE A 125 -3.85 3.13 12.70
C PHE A 125 -2.68 2.22 12.33
N VAL A 126 -1.78 2.74 11.47
CA VAL A 126 -0.49 2.12 11.16
C VAL A 126 0.59 3.01 11.76
N SER A 127 1.28 2.50 12.77
CA SER A 127 2.30 3.26 13.49
C SER A 127 3.57 3.41 12.67
N ARG A 128 3.95 4.66 12.34
CA ARG A 128 5.25 4.95 11.71
C ARG A 128 6.44 4.71 12.64
N ASP A 129 6.22 4.81 13.94
CA ASP A 129 7.23 4.65 14.98
C ASP A 129 7.53 3.17 15.25
N ALA A 130 6.47 2.36 15.38
CA ALA A 130 6.58 0.94 15.76
C ALA A 130 6.52 -0.03 14.56
N ASP A 131 6.23 0.43 13.36
CA ASP A 131 6.08 -0.39 12.13
C ASP A 131 5.04 -1.51 12.24
N VAL A 132 3.95 -1.25 12.96
CA VAL A 132 2.83 -2.17 13.14
C VAL A 132 1.51 -1.51 12.80
N ALA A 133 0.56 -2.28 12.29
CA ALA A 133 -0.85 -1.90 12.25
C ALA A 133 -1.52 -2.31 13.56
N VAL A 134 -2.31 -1.40 14.12
CA VAL A 134 -3.02 -1.60 15.39
C VAL A 134 -4.51 -1.37 15.16
N ILE A 135 -5.33 -2.34 15.61
CA ILE A 135 -6.77 -2.28 15.52
C ILE A 135 -7.31 -2.50 16.92
N ARG A 136 -8.10 -1.56 17.41
CA ARG A 136 -8.75 -1.64 18.72
C ARG A 136 -10.25 -1.82 18.58
N LEU A 137 -10.81 -2.81 19.27
CA LEU A 137 -12.24 -3.05 19.38
C LEU A 137 -12.66 -2.80 20.83
N ASP A 138 -13.60 -1.90 21.04
CA ASP A 138 -14.19 -1.56 22.33
C ASP A 138 -15.72 -1.65 22.27
N ALA A 139 -16.34 -1.98 23.40
CA ALA A 139 -17.79 -1.88 23.63
C ALA A 139 -18.04 -1.14 24.95
N ASP A 140 -19.17 -0.46 25.06
CA ASP A 140 -19.57 0.26 26.30
C ASP A 140 -20.13 -0.66 27.39
N LYS A 141 -20.38 -1.94 27.05
CA LYS A 141 -20.81 -2.99 27.99
C LYS A 141 -19.76 -4.11 28.01
N SER A 142 -19.62 -4.76 29.20
CA SER A 142 -18.69 -5.89 29.36
C SER A 142 -19.11 -7.11 28.55
N LYS A 143 -18.15 -7.92 28.13
CA LYS A 143 -18.34 -9.21 27.45
C LYS A 143 -19.10 -9.11 26.12
N LYS A 144 -18.98 -7.97 25.42
CA LYS A 144 -19.68 -7.73 24.15
C LYS A 144 -18.81 -7.87 22.92
N ILE A 145 -17.52 -8.15 23.09
CA ILE A 145 -16.63 -8.41 21.95
C ILE A 145 -16.51 -9.93 21.75
N SER A 146 -17.31 -10.44 20.82
CA SER A 146 -17.22 -11.82 20.31
C SER A 146 -16.98 -11.75 18.80
N VAL A 147 -15.80 -12.20 18.35
CA VAL A 147 -15.36 -12.08 16.96
C VAL A 147 -14.57 -13.30 16.52
N ASP A 148 -14.63 -13.58 15.22
CA ASP A 148 -13.63 -14.39 14.53
C ASP A 148 -12.74 -13.44 13.68
N VAL A 149 -11.46 -13.51 13.90
CA VAL A 149 -10.46 -12.72 13.14
C VAL A 149 -9.69 -13.66 12.24
N LYS A 150 -9.72 -13.43 10.93
CA LYS A 150 -9.02 -14.25 9.94
C LYS A 150 -7.97 -13.44 9.20
N LEU A 151 -6.84 -14.08 8.91
CA LEU A 151 -5.85 -13.56 8.00
C LEU A 151 -5.95 -14.34 6.68
N GLU A 152 -6.16 -13.66 5.55
CA GLU A 152 -6.42 -14.31 4.27
C GLU A 152 -5.65 -13.64 3.14
N ARG A 153 -5.18 -14.45 2.19
CA ARG A 153 -4.60 -14.02 0.92
C ARG A 153 -5.14 -14.91 -0.22
N PRO A 154 -5.36 -14.34 -1.43
CA PRO A 154 -5.98 -15.10 -2.53
C PRO A 154 -5.14 -16.27 -3.07
N GLU A 155 -3.81 -16.17 -3.05
CA GLU A 155 -2.90 -17.20 -3.59
C GLU A 155 -1.53 -17.16 -2.92
N ARG A 156 -0.75 -18.24 -3.11
CA ARG A 156 0.66 -18.35 -2.66
C ARG A 156 0.82 -18.02 -1.19
N VAL A 157 0.05 -18.73 -0.40
CA VAL A 157 -0.05 -18.51 1.03
C VAL A 157 -0.06 -19.83 1.76
N GLU A 158 0.67 -19.85 2.84
CA GLU A 158 0.67 -20.88 3.87
C GLU A 158 0.42 -20.20 5.22
N TYR A 159 -0.08 -20.95 6.18
CA TYR A 159 -0.39 -20.47 7.51
C TYR A 159 0.25 -21.36 8.55
N ASP A 160 0.62 -20.76 9.67
CA ASP A 160 1.06 -21.43 10.87
C ASP A 160 0.54 -20.67 12.10
N THR A 161 0.58 -21.31 13.24
CA THR A 161 0.23 -20.70 14.55
C THR A 161 1.41 -20.85 15.49
N GLU A 162 2.06 -19.75 15.81
CA GLU A 162 3.24 -19.70 16.68
C GLU A 162 3.03 -18.66 17.79
N ASP A 163 3.39 -18.98 19.03
CA ASP A 163 3.43 -18.05 20.16
C ASP A 163 2.18 -17.15 20.31
N ASN A 164 0.99 -17.71 20.11
CA ASN A 164 -0.27 -17.00 20.09
C ASN A 164 -0.34 -15.91 18.99
N ALA A 165 0.19 -16.19 17.83
CA ALA A 165 0.06 -15.41 16.62
C ALA A 165 -0.32 -16.29 15.43
N ILE A 166 -1.11 -15.77 14.51
CA ILE A 166 -1.24 -16.34 13.17
C ILE A 166 -0.06 -15.84 12.37
N VAL A 167 0.65 -16.76 11.74
CA VAL A 167 1.73 -16.49 10.78
C VAL A 167 1.21 -16.80 9.38
N MET A 168 1.24 -15.81 8.50
CA MET A 168 0.93 -15.94 7.08
C MET A 168 2.19 -15.70 6.27
N PHE A 169 2.59 -16.66 5.44
CA PHE A 169 3.82 -16.56 4.67
C PHE A 169 3.68 -17.19 3.29
N GLY A 170 4.62 -16.93 2.42
CA GLY A 170 4.64 -17.49 1.09
C GLY A 170 5.76 -16.97 0.21
N GLN A 171 5.76 -17.41 -1.04
CA GLN A 171 6.69 -16.99 -2.08
C GLN A 171 5.95 -16.61 -3.35
N LEU A 172 6.22 -15.43 -3.88
CA LEU A 172 5.56 -14.89 -5.05
C LEU A 172 6.07 -15.52 -6.35
N LYS A 173 5.38 -15.28 -7.45
CA LYS A 173 5.82 -15.62 -8.80
C LYS A 173 6.97 -14.72 -9.22
N ASP A 174 7.91 -15.26 -9.98
CA ASP A 174 8.99 -14.52 -10.62
C ASP A 174 8.92 -14.56 -12.16
N GLY A 175 7.87 -15.17 -12.70
CA GLY A 175 7.68 -15.35 -14.14
C GLY A 175 8.50 -16.49 -14.75
N SER A 176 9.20 -17.29 -13.95
CA SER A 176 9.90 -18.51 -14.38
C SER A 176 9.14 -19.77 -13.99
N ASP A 177 9.53 -20.89 -14.58
CA ASP A 177 8.90 -22.21 -14.30
C ASP A 177 9.08 -22.74 -12.87
N GLY A 178 9.85 -22.07 -12.03
CA GLY A 178 10.14 -22.48 -10.65
C GLY A 178 9.55 -21.57 -9.59
N ASP A 179 8.92 -20.47 -9.98
CA ASP A 179 8.29 -19.50 -9.07
C ASP A 179 9.15 -19.14 -7.84
N GLN A 180 10.32 -18.54 -8.11
CA GLN A 180 11.34 -18.18 -7.13
C GLN A 180 11.33 -16.68 -6.77
N GLY A 181 10.15 -16.05 -6.77
CA GLY A 181 9.97 -14.63 -6.46
C GLY A 181 10.22 -14.29 -4.98
N LEU A 182 9.86 -13.06 -4.60
CA LEU A 182 10.01 -12.59 -3.22
C LEU A 182 9.26 -13.49 -2.23
N LYS A 183 9.90 -13.72 -1.10
CA LYS A 183 9.28 -14.32 0.08
C LYS A 183 8.72 -13.23 0.98
N TYR A 184 7.62 -13.51 1.63
CA TYR A 184 7.02 -12.64 2.61
C TYR A 184 6.59 -13.40 3.86
N LEU A 185 6.50 -12.69 4.96
CA LEU A 185 5.94 -13.18 6.22
C LEU A 185 5.16 -12.05 6.88
N SER A 186 4.03 -12.41 7.49
CA SER A 186 3.19 -11.51 8.29
C SER A 186 2.79 -12.20 9.57
N LYS A 187 2.71 -11.45 10.67
CA LYS A 187 2.21 -11.96 11.96
C LYS A 187 1.04 -11.11 12.44
N LEU A 188 0.02 -11.79 12.94
CA LEU A 188 -1.15 -11.19 13.59
C LEU A 188 -1.33 -11.79 14.97
N THR A 189 -1.29 -10.96 15.98
CA THR A 189 -1.56 -11.35 17.38
C THR A 189 -2.67 -10.49 17.97
N ILE A 190 -3.21 -10.92 19.10
CA ILE A 190 -4.20 -10.16 19.85
C ILE A 190 -3.84 -10.03 21.31
N GLU A 191 -4.24 -8.90 21.90
CA GLU A 191 -4.33 -8.67 23.35
C GLU A 191 -5.79 -8.48 23.70
N ASN A 192 -6.29 -9.27 24.65
CA ASN A 192 -7.68 -9.21 25.07
C ASN A 192 -7.79 -8.83 26.55
N ASP A 193 -8.85 -8.10 26.87
CA ASP A 193 -9.28 -7.83 28.23
C ASP A 193 -10.54 -8.69 28.47
N GLY A 194 -10.40 -9.68 29.35
CA GLY A 194 -11.44 -10.69 29.57
C GLY A 194 -11.65 -11.65 28.41
N GLY A 195 -12.68 -12.49 28.51
CA GLY A 195 -13.09 -13.44 27.49
C GLY A 195 -12.20 -14.66 27.31
N LYS A 196 -12.46 -15.40 26.23
CA LYS A 196 -11.71 -16.60 25.84
C LYS A 196 -11.15 -16.42 24.45
N VAL A 197 -9.93 -16.87 24.24
CA VAL A 197 -9.22 -16.82 22.95
C VAL A 197 -8.78 -18.22 22.56
N LEU A 198 -9.02 -18.58 21.29
CA LEU A 198 -8.56 -19.82 20.68
C LEU A 198 -7.93 -19.49 19.33
N TYR A 199 -6.78 -20.07 19.04
CA TYR A 199 -6.10 -19.98 17.76
C TYR A 199 -6.35 -21.25 16.96
N GLU A 200 -6.78 -21.11 15.72
CA GLU A 200 -7.07 -22.18 14.76
C GLU A 200 -6.50 -21.80 13.39
N ASP A 201 -5.54 -22.53 12.88
CA ASP A 201 -4.93 -22.32 11.56
C ASP A 201 -4.74 -20.82 11.19
N ASN A 202 -5.62 -20.26 10.34
CA ASN A 202 -5.58 -18.85 9.92
C ASN A 202 -6.60 -17.98 10.66
N LYS A 203 -7.14 -18.44 11.80
CA LYS A 203 -8.25 -17.78 12.52
C LYS A 203 -7.99 -17.67 14.01
N ILE A 204 -8.33 -16.53 14.59
CA ILE A 204 -8.41 -16.31 16.04
C ILE A 204 -9.88 -16.17 16.41
N VAL A 205 -10.33 -17.02 17.32
CA VAL A 205 -11.70 -17.01 17.87
C VAL A 205 -11.68 -16.34 19.22
N VAL A 206 -12.42 -15.25 19.36
CA VAL A 206 -12.58 -14.51 20.64
C VAL A 206 -14.04 -14.54 21.05
N ARG A 207 -14.30 -14.83 22.34
CA ARG A 207 -15.66 -14.82 22.90
C ARG A 207 -15.66 -14.08 24.23
N ASP A 208 -16.68 -13.26 24.43
CA ASP A 208 -16.98 -12.56 25.67
C ASP A 208 -15.86 -11.64 26.18
N ALA A 209 -15.07 -11.04 25.30
CA ALA A 209 -14.06 -10.06 25.72
C ALA A 209 -14.71 -8.68 25.98
N ASP A 210 -14.09 -7.92 26.88
CA ASP A 210 -14.47 -6.53 27.14
C ASP A 210 -13.82 -5.61 26.09
N LYS A 211 -12.59 -5.92 25.71
CA LYS A 211 -11.80 -5.18 24.73
C LYS A 211 -10.85 -6.11 23.97
N LEU A 212 -10.48 -5.71 22.77
CA LEU A 212 -9.55 -6.46 21.94
C LEU A 212 -8.62 -5.50 21.19
N THR A 213 -7.32 -5.76 21.23
CA THR A 213 -6.33 -5.08 20.40
C THR A 213 -5.69 -6.09 19.47
N LEU A 214 -5.75 -5.86 18.16
CA LEU A 214 -5.02 -6.62 17.17
C LEU A 214 -3.74 -5.85 16.84
N ILE A 215 -2.62 -6.58 16.75
CA ILE A 215 -1.31 -6.06 16.33
C ILE A 215 -0.85 -6.90 15.15
N PHE A 216 -0.49 -6.23 14.06
CA PHE A 216 -0.07 -6.85 12.82
C PHE A 216 1.19 -6.20 12.28
N SER A 217 2.13 -7.00 11.78
CA SER A 217 3.28 -6.55 11.00
C SER A 217 3.60 -7.52 9.88
N SER A 218 4.35 -7.03 8.89
CA SER A 218 4.81 -7.82 7.74
C SER A 218 6.17 -7.37 7.26
N ALA A 219 6.87 -8.26 6.56
CA ALA A 219 8.06 -7.92 5.79
C ALA A 219 8.25 -8.91 4.63
N THR A 220 9.06 -8.49 3.66
CA THR A 220 9.53 -9.32 2.57
C THR A 220 11.05 -9.50 2.63
N ASN A 221 11.58 -10.45 1.88
CA ASN A 221 13.03 -10.59 1.72
C ASN A 221 13.65 -9.60 0.71
N TYR A 222 12.92 -8.57 0.29
CA TYR A 222 13.48 -7.51 -0.55
C TYR A 222 14.54 -6.71 0.22
N LYS A 223 15.81 -6.89 -0.15
CA LYS A 223 16.99 -6.29 0.52
C LYS A 223 17.11 -6.59 2.04
N ASN A 224 16.39 -7.60 2.53
CA ASN A 224 16.44 -8.01 3.94
C ASN A 224 16.32 -9.53 4.08
N ASP A 225 17.46 -10.21 4.12
CA ASP A 225 17.49 -11.68 4.29
C ASP A 225 16.98 -12.13 5.67
N ASN A 226 16.98 -11.25 6.65
CA ASN A 226 16.50 -11.51 8.01
C ASN A 226 15.06 -11.03 8.26
N TYR A 227 14.23 -10.94 7.22
CA TYR A 227 12.87 -10.39 7.29
C TYR A 227 11.98 -11.08 8.35
N VAL A 228 12.18 -12.38 8.60
CA VAL A 228 11.44 -13.12 9.64
C VAL A 228 11.77 -12.57 11.03
N ALA A 229 13.07 -12.56 11.41
CA ALA A 229 13.51 -12.03 12.68
C ALA A 229 13.18 -10.52 12.84
N PHE A 230 13.14 -9.80 11.73
CA PHE A 230 12.71 -8.39 11.73
C PHE A 230 11.25 -8.26 12.16
N VAL A 231 10.34 -9.04 11.58
CA VAL A 231 8.92 -9.05 11.99
C VAL A 231 8.77 -9.46 13.45
N ASP A 232 9.51 -10.49 13.89
CA ASP A 232 9.49 -10.92 15.30
C ASP A 232 9.87 -9.78 16.24
N SER A 233 10.95 -9.08 15.93
CA SER A 233 11.41 -7.93 16.73
C SER A 233 10.36 -6.82 16.80
N LEU A 234 9.68 -6.49 15.69
CA LEU A 234 8.63 -5.48 15.67
C LEU A 234 7.40 -5.89 16.51
N MET A 235 7.01 -7.16 16.40
CA MET A 235 5.88 -7.69 17.16
C MET A 235 6.17 -7.75 18.66
N ASP A 236 7.37 -8.13 19.06
CA ASP A 236 7.78 -8.20 20.46
C ASP A 236 7.90 -6.80 21.08
N ASP A 237 8.46 -5.84 20.35
CA ASP A 237 8.50 -4.46 20.79
C ASP A 237 7.09 -3.91 20.97
N ALA A 238 6.21 -4.07 19.97
CA ALA A 238 4.84 -3.59 20.05
C ALA A 238 4.04 -4.21 21.19
N LYS A 239 4.17 -5.53 21.44
CA LYS A 239 3.56 -6.22 22.58
C LYS A 239 4.07 -5.75 23.95
N SER A 240 5.28 -5.19 24.02
CA SER A 240 5.81 -4.64 25.28
C SER A 240 5.14 -3.31 25.68
N HIS A 241 4.35 -2.72 24.80
CA HIS A 241 3.75 -1.41 24.95
C HIS A 241 2.22 -1.46 24.99
N SER A 242 1.60 -0.63 25.84
CA SER A 242 0.14 -0.52 25.87
C SER A 242 -0.42 0.14 24.59
N PHE A 243 -1.66 -0.19 24.23
CA PHE A 243 -2.39 0.49 23.16
C PHE A 243 -2.30 2.04 23.23
N LYS A 244 -2.43 2.60 24.45
CA LYS A 244 -2.32 4.05 24.67
C LYS A 244 -0.94 4.59 24.32
N HIS A 245 0.12 3.83 24.60
CA HIS A 245 1.49 4.20 24.25
C HIS A 245 1.70 4.18 22.74
N LEU A 246 1.34 3.08 22.07
CA LEU A 246 1.43 2.96 20.61
C LEU A 246 0.66 4.08 19.90
N LYS A 247 -0.59 4.32 20.30
CA LYS A 247 -1.42 5.41 19.75
C LYS A 247 -0.78 6.79 19.94
N LYS A 248 -0.29 7.09 21.15
CA LYS A 248 0.34 8.38 21.45
C LYS A 248 1.58 8.63 20.59
N ASN A 249 2.43 7.61 20.42
CA ASN A 249 3.65 7.72 19.63
C ASN A 249 3.33 7.84 18.14
N HIS A 250 2.36 7.06 17.64
CA HIS A 250 1.83 7.19 16.28
C HIS A 250 1.38 8.63 15.99
N ILE A 251 0.49 9.19 16.81
CA ILE A 251 -0.01 10.55 16.64
C ILE A 251 1.15 11.55 16.64
N LYS A 252 2.07 11.43 17.60
CA LYS A 252 3.22 12.34 17.71
C LYS A 252 4.08 12.30 16.45
N SER A 253 4.51 11.12 16.01
CA SER A 253 5.40 10.99 14.85
C SER A 253 4.73 11.43 13.54
N TYR A 254 3.42 11.22 13.42
CA TYR A 254 2.64 11.70 12.28
C TYR A 254 2.51 13.24 12.29
N GLN A 255 2.16 13.82 13.43
CA GLN A 255 1.98 15.27 13.59
C GLN A 255 3.27 16.06 13.41
N GLU A 256 4.44 15.49 13.67
CA GLU A 256 5.74 16.11 13.36
C GLU A 256 5.88 16.46 11.87
N LEU A 257 5.18 15.75 10.99
CA LEU A 257 5.09 16.01 9.55
C LEU A 257 3.83 16.80 9.19
N PHE A 258 2.68 16.34 9.64
CA PHE A 258 1.40 16.89 9.20
C PHE A 258 1.18 18.34 9.66
N ASN A 259 1.60 18.70 10.86
CA ASN A 259 1.40 20.04 11.42
C ASN A 259 2.38 21.11 10.90
N ARG A 260 3.23 20.80 9.91
CA ARG A 260 4.17 21.74 9.32
C ARG A 260 3.51 22.76 8.39
N VAL A 261 2.34 22.46 7.89
CA VAL A 261 1.56 23.31 6.97
C VAL A 261 0.11 23.29 7.39
N GLU A 262 -0.47 24.46 7.46
CA GLU A 262 -1.89 24.70 7.68
C GLU A 262 -2.42 25.54 6.52
N VAL A 263 -3.61 25.19 6.03
CA VAL A 263 -4.29 25.90 4.96
C VAL A 263 -5.70 26.24 5.43
N ASP A 264 -6.03 27.52 5.36
CA ASP A 264 -7.37 28.07 5.64
C ASP A 264 -7.84 28.88 4.43
N PHE A 265 -8.98 28.49 3.86
CA PHE A 265 -9.61 29.17 2.72
C PHE A 265 -10.85 29.98 3.14
N GLY A 266 -11.07 30.16 4.43
CA GLY A 266 -12.19 30.90 5.00
C GLY A 266 -13.33 30.02 5.52
N GLU A 267 -14.47 30.64 5.78
CA GLU A 267 -15.64 29.94 6.32
C GLU A 267 -16.22 28.95 5.31
N GLY A 268 -16.71 27.82 5.80
CA GLY A 268 -17.32 26.75 5.02
C GLY A 268 -18.05 25.76 5.90
N ILE A 269 -18.48 24.63 5.34
CA ILE A 269 -19.15 23.57 6.10
C ILE A 269 -18.09 22.88 7.00
N THR A 270 -18.23 23.02 8.31
CA THR A 270 -17.25 22.58 9.30
C THR A 270 -17.67 21.39 10.13
N ASP A 271 -18.92 20.98 10.06
CA ASP A 271 -19.48 19.96 10.92
C ASP A 271 -19.48 18.55 10.32
N ASN A 272 -20.09 17.61 11.08
CA ASN A 272 -20.18 16.20 10.76
C ASN A 272 -21.01 15.87 9.51
N HIS A 273 -21.03 16.78 8.52
CA HIS A 273 -21.67 16.51 7.24
C HIS A 273 -20.88 15.43 6.49
N PRO A 274 -21.53 14.36 6.02
CA PRO A 274 -20.85 13.31 5.27
C PRO A 274 -20.12 13.88 4.05
N ILE A 275 -18.93 13.33 3.77
CA ILE A 275 -18.08 13.85 2.68
C ILE A 275 -18.72 13.67 1.30
N ASP A 276 -19.47 12.60 1.11
CA ASP A 276 -20.23 12.30 -0.12
C ASP A 276 -21.34 13.34 -0.36
N ASP A 277 -22.05 13.75 0.68
CA ASP A 277 -23.04 14.83 0.59
C ASP A 277 -22.35 16.17 0.24
N ARG A 278 -21.26 16.54 0.94
CA ARG A 278 -20.49 17.75 0.63
C ARG A 278 -19.95 17.78 -0.80
N LEU A 279 -19.55 16.63 -1.35
CA LEU A 279 -19.07 16.53 -2.73
C LEU A 279 -20.21 16.74 -3.75
N LEU A 280 -21.44 16.33 -3.43
CA LEU A 280 -22.61 16.57 -4.26
C LEU A 280 -23.04 18.03 -4.20
N ASP A 281 -23.10 18.61 -3.00
CA ASP A 281 -23.52 19.98 -2.75
C ASP A 281 -22.54 21.01 -3.35
N PHE A 282 -21.24 20.66 -3.45
CA PHE A 282 -20.19 21.51 -4.02
C PHE A 282 -20.45 21.99 -5.46
N GLN A 283 -21.36 21.34 -6.18
CA GLN A 283 -21.77 21.78 -7.51
C GLN A 283 -22.60 23.09 -7.48
N ASP A 284 -23.32 23.32 -6.39
CA ASP A 284 -24.28 24.41 -6.25
C ASP A 284 -23.92 25.37 -5.08
N GLU A 285 -23.01 24.97 -4.19
CA GLU A 285 -22.62 25.71 -2.98
C GLU A 285 -21.11 25.90 -2.90
N ASP A 286 -20.65 27.06 -2.45
CA ASP A 286 -19.25 27.31 -2.16
C ASP A 286 -18.86 26.67 -0.83
N ASP A 287 -17.95 25.71 -0.85
CA ASP A 287 -17.37 25.09 0.34
C ASP A 287 -15.82 25.18 0.32
N PRO A 288 -15.23 26.32 0.72
CA PRO A 288 -13.78 26.48 0.77
C PRO A 288 -13.08 25.47 1.68
N GLN A 289 -13.77 25.00 2.73
CA GLN A 289 -13.22 23.98 3.65
C GLN A 289 -13.11 22.60 2.99
N LEU A 290 -13.90 22.28 1.97
CA LEU A 290 -13.73 21.06 1.19
C LEU A 290 -12.42 21.09 0.39
N ALA A 291 -12.04 22.25 -0.16
CA ALA A 291 -10.74 22.42 -0.83
C ALA A 291 -9.56 22.27 0.16
N ALA A 292 -9.67 22.84 1.36
CA ALA A 292 -8.68 22.66 2.43
C ALA A 292 -8.58 21.19 2.87
N LEU A 293 -9.71 20.50 2.98
CA LEU A 293 -9.77 19.07 3.29
C LEU A 293 -9.09 18.24 2.19
N TYR A 294 -9.34 18.52 0.92
CA TYR A 294 -8.73 17.83 -0.22
C TYR A 294 -7.21 18.02 -0.25
N PHE A 295 -6.73 19.25 -0.02
CA PHE A 295 -5.30 19.53 0.14
C PHE A 295 -4.68 18.70 1.27
N ASN A 296 -5.29 18.70 2.45
CA ASN A 296 -4.81 17.95 3.60
C ASN A 296 -4.90 16.45 3.41
N TYR A 297 -5.89 15.95 2.68
CA TYR A 297 -6.01 14.54 2.31
C TYR A 297 -4.85 14.10 1.40
N GLY A 298 -4.46 14.91 0.41
CA GLY A 298 -3.28 14.65 -0.42
C GLY A 298 -1.99 14.55 0.42
N ARG A 299 -1.81 15.44 1.39
CA ARG A 299 -0.67 15.38 2.33
C ARG A 299 -0.71 14.13 3.20
N TYR A 300 -1.88 13.78 3.72
CA TYR A 300 -2.07 12.54 4.46
C TYR A 300 -1.69 11.30 3.64
N LEU A 301 -2.13 11.20 2.39
CA LEU A 301 -1.80 10.09 1.51
C LEU A 301 -0.28 9.99 1.27
N PHE A 302 0.39 11.11 1.04
CA PHE A 302 1.84 11.12 0.82
C PHE A 302 2.61 10.72 2.08
N ILE A 303 2.28 11.28 3.24
CA ILE A 303 2.88 10.91 4.53
C ILE A 303 2.65 9.43 4.85
N SER A 304 1.48 8.90 4.49
CA SER A 304 1.10 7.51 4.80
C SER A 304 1.69 6.48 3.84
N SER A 305 2.14 6.89 2.64
CA SER A 305 2.60 5.95 1.60
C SER A 305 4.11 5.77 1.52
N THR A 306 4.91 6.64 2.14
CA THR A 306 6.37 6.54 2.10
C THR A 306 7.06 7.16 3.30
N ARG A 307 8.32 6.82 3.47
CA ARG A 307 9.26 7.44 4.42
C ARG A 307 10.69 7.17 3.97
N GLU A 308 11.64 7.92 4.53
CA GLU A 308 13.07 7.70 4.29
C GLU A 308 13.47 6.25 4.56
N GLY A 309 14.23 5.64 3.65
CA GLY A 309 14.66 4.25 3.71
C GLY A 309 13.69 3.24 3.06
N LEU A 310 12.49 3.66 2.66
CA LEU A 310 11.55 2.84 1.91
C LEU A 310 11.53 3.20 0.40
N LEU A 311 10.67 2.50 -0.34
CA LEU A 311 10.36 2.82 -1.73
C LEU A 311 9.46 4.06 -1.84
N PRO A 312 9.50 4.80 -2.95
CA PRO A 312 8.52 5.85 -3.22
C PRO A 312 7.14 5.22 -3.45
N PRO A 313 6.04 5.99 -3.29
CA PRO A 313 4.71 5.54 -3.70
C PRO A 313 4.68 5.21 -5.19
N ASN A 314 4.16 4.03 -5.50
CA ASN A 314 3.99 3.56 -6.87
C ASN A 314 2.69 4.12 -7.49
N LEU A 315 2.26 3.60 -8.66
CA LEU A 315 1.05 4.05 -9.35
C LEU A 315 -0.23 3.88 -8.50
N GLN A 316 -0.24 2.92 -7.58
CA GLN A 316 -1.31 2.70 -6.59
C GLN A 316 -1.08 3.47 -5.27
N GLY A 317 -0.02 4.27 -5.19
CA GLY A 317 0.47 4.79 -3.92
C GLY A 317 1.07 3.67 -3.08
N LEU A 318 0.26 3.06 -2.22
CA LEU A 318 0.54 1.88 -1.43
C LEU A 318 -0.66 0.89 -1.44
N TRP A 319 -1.83 1.34 -1.90
CA TRP A 319 -3.11 0.67 -1.66
C TRP A 319 -3.52 -0.20 -2.84
N ALA A 320 -3.34 -1.51 -2.72
CA ALA A 320 -3.76 -2.53 -3.67
C ALA A 320 -4.65 -3.57 -2.98
N ASN A 321 -5.70 -4.01 -3.66
CA ASN A 321 -6.64 -5.03 -3.15
C ASN A 321 -6.72 -6.27 -4.05
N THR A 322 -5.85 -6.37 -5.04
CA THR A 322 -5.79 -7.45 -6.02
C THR A 322 -4.37 -7.98 -6.20
N ILE A 323 -4.23 -9.18 -6.77
CA ILE A 323 -2.94 -9.76 -7.16
C ILE A 323 -2.40 -9.07 -8.42
N GLN A 324 -3.25 -8.87 -9.43
CA GLN A 324 -2.92 -8.07 -10.59
C GLN A 324 -3.50 -6.67 -10.40
N THR A 325 -2.65 -5.71 -10.07
CA THR A 325 -3.04 -4.31 -9.95
C THR A 325 -3.12 -3.64 -11.31
N PRO A 326 -3.96 -2.60 -11.47
CA PRO A 326 -3.98 -1.80 -12.70
C PRO A 326 -2.57 -1.31 -13.06
N TRP A 327 -2.19 -1.45 -14.33
CA TRP A 327 -0.83 -1.12 -14.84
C TRP A 327 0.29 -1.70 -13.96
N ASN A 328 0.11 -2.90 -13.40
CA ASN A 328 1.06 -3.58 -12.51
C ASN A 328 1.38 -2.83 -11.21
N GLY A 329 0.73 -1.71 -10.91
CA GLY A 329 1.12 -0.82 -9.83
C GLY A 329 2.57 -0.34 -9.96
N ASP A 330 3.08 -0.20 -11.19
CA ASP A 330 4.46 0.14 -11.47
C ASP A 330 4.77 1.64 -11.30
N TYR A 331 5.98 2.06 -11.69
CA TYR A 331 6.41 3.45 -11.63
C TYR A 331 6.37 4.06 -13.02
N HIS A 332 5.37 4.91 -13.30
CA HIS A 332 5.33 5.69 -14.53
C HIS A 332 6.21 6.94 -14.39
N LEU A 333 7.36 6.91 -15.09
CA LEU A 333 8.40 7.95 -15.00
C LEU A 333 8.13 9.15 -15.90
N ASN A 334 7.09 9.10 -16.73
CA ASN A 334 6.75 10.21 -17.62
C ASN A 334 5.97 11.33 -16.94
N ILE A 335 5.20 11.06 -15.87
CA ILE A 335 4.49 12.07 -15.09
C ILE A 335 4.00 11.60 -13.72
N ASN A 336 3.50 10.36 -13.56
CA ASN A 336 2.78 9.95 -12.36
C ASN A 336 3.66 9.95 -11.11
N VAL A 337 4.86 9.39 -11.17
CA VAL A 337 5.77 9.38 -10.02
C VAL A 337 6.20 10.78 -9.63
N GLN A 338 6.38 11.67 -10.59
CA GLN A 338 6.68 13.08 -10.34
C GLN A 338 5.51 13.78 -9.66
N MET A 339 4.27 13.57 -10.14
CA MET A 339 3.06 14.16 -9.55
C MET A 339 2.87 13.72 -8.10
N ASN A 340 3.13 12.45 -7.78
CA ASN A 340 3.09 11.95 -6.42
C ASN A 340 4.02 12.74 -5.46
N HIS A 341 5.10 13.34 -5.99
CA HIS A 341 6.12 14.05 -5.20
C HIS A 341 6.09 15.58 -5.34
N TRP A 342 5.21 16.16 -6.17
CA TRP A 342 5.14 17.62 -6.35
C TRP A 342 4.90 18.39 -5.05
N LEU A 343 4.20 17.77 -4.10
CA LEU A 343 3.91 18.39 -2.81
C LEU A 343 5.07 18.30 -1.81
N ALA A 344 6.10 17.49 -2.06
CA ALA A 344 7.15 17.21 -1.08
C ALA A 344 7.80 18.50 -0.55
N GLU A 345 8.35 19.32 -1.43
CA GLU A 345 9.06 20.56 -1.04
C GLU A 345 8.08 21.67 -0.63
N VAL A 346 7.02 21.89 -1.42
CA VAL A 346 6.07 22.99 -1.18
C VAL A 346 5.22 22.79 0.07
N CYS A 347 5.06 21.55 0.53
CA CYS A 347 4.37 21.21 1.78
C CYS A 347 5.33 20.90 2.94
N ASN A 348 6.62 21.35 2.84
CA ASN A 348 7.62 21.18 3.88
C ASN A 348 7.80 19.72 4.35
N LEU A 349 7.87 18.79 3.36
CA LEU A 349 8.05 17.33 3.55
C LEU A 349 9.27 16.81 2.74
N PRO A 350 10.44 17.51 2.71
CA PRO A 350 11.56 17.17 1.83
C PRO A 350 12.15 15.78 2.13
N GLU A 351 12.05 15.29 3.35
CA GLU A 351 12.50 13.95 3.71
C GLU A 351 11.71 12.84 2.98
N LEU A 352 10.46 13.10 2.59
CA LEU A 352 9.64 12.15 1.83
C LEU A 352 9.97 12.15 0.33
N HIS A 353 10.81 13.10 -0.13
CA HIS A 353 11.36 13.08 -1.49
C HIS A 353 12.56 12.13 -1.61
N LYS A 354 13.30 11.88 -0.52
CA LYS A 354 14.49 11.00 -0.53
C LYS A 354 14.21 9.61 -1.09
N PRO A 355 13.09 8.92 -0.79
CA PRO A 355 12.79 7.62 -1.40
C PRO A 355 12.82 7.63 -2.93
N LEU A 356 12.30 8.66 -3.58
CA LEU A 356 12.35 8.80 -5.03
C LEU A 356 13.78 9.03 -5.54
N ILE A 357 14.57 9.82 -4.84
CA ILE A 357 15.96 10.08 -5.19
C ILE A 357 16.78 8.78 -5.10
N GLU A 358 16.62 8.01 -4.04
CA GLU A 358 17.31 6.72 -3.86
C GLU A 358 16.82 5.66 -4.86
N PHE A 359 15.53 5.63 -5.16
CA PHE A 359 14.98 4.78 -6.23
C PHE A 359 15.60 5.13 -7.58
N THR A 360 15.71 6.44 -7.92
CA THR A 360 16.31 6.91 -9.17
C THR A 360 17.78 6.51 -9.24
N LYS A 361 18.55 6.64 -8.17
CA LYS A 361 19.93 6.14 -8.12
C LYS A 361 20.01 4.63 -8.35
N GLY A 362 19.05 3.88 -7.81
CA GLY A 362 18.99 2.43 -7.91
C GLY A 362 18.76 1.91 -9.33
N ILE A 363 18.23 2.73 -10.25
CA ILE A 363 17.99 2.35 -11.64
C ILE A 363 19.07 2.84 -12.61
N VAL A 364 20.10 3.54 -12.14
CA VAL A 364 21.16 4.11 -13.00
C VAL A 364 21.92 3.00 -13.73
N GLU A 365 22.36 1.96 -13.05
CA GLU A 365 23.12 0.85 -13.65
C GLU A 365 22.34 0.15 -14.77
N SER A 366 21.06 -0.15 -14.55
CA SER A 366 20.20 -0.71 -15.61
C SER A 366 19.94 0.28 -16.73
N GLY A 367 19.86 1.58 -16.39
CA GLY A 367 19.73 2.67 -17.35
C GLY A 367 20.96 2.86 -18.22
N GLU A 368 22.17 2.67 -17.72
CA GLU A 368 23.43 2.67 -18.48
C GLU A 368 23.43 1.54 -19.52
N LYS A 369 23.02 0.34 -19.09
CA LYS A 369 22.84 -0.79 -20.00
C LYS A 369 21.81 -0.48 -21.10
N THR A 370 20.69 0.10 -20.75
CA THR A 370 19.65 0.49 -21.69
C THR A 370 20.16 1.56 -22.70
N ALA A 371 20.89 2.57 -22.22
CA ALA A 371 21.49 3.59 -23.10
C ALA A 371 22.45 2.96 -24.10
N GLN A 372 23.28 2.04 -23.68
CA GLN A 372 24.25 1.37 -24.56
C GLN A 372 23.60 0.40 -25.54
N ASP A 373 22.62 -0.41 -25.09
CA ASP A 373 22.02 -1.46 -25.92
C ASP A 373 21.01 -0.92 -26.94
N PHE A 374 20.26 0.13 -26.60
CA PHE A 374 19.23 0.69 -27.45
C PHE A 374 19.73 1.87 -28.30
N TYR A 375 20.66 2.67 -27.76
CA TYR A 375 21.09 3.93 -28.38
C TYR A 375 22.58 3.95 -28.75
N GLY A 376 23.39 3.06 -28.19
CA GLY A 376 24.85 3.09 -28.33
C GLY A 376 25.46 4.35 -27.71
N ALA A 377 24.85 4.88 -26.71
CA ALA A 377 25.22 6.13 -26.06
C ALA A 377 25.84 5.88 -24.67
N ASP A 378 26.71 6.78 -24.24
CA ASP A 378 27.20 6.87 -22.89
C ASP A 378 26.15 7.53 -21.97
N GLY A 379 26.30 7.36 -20.65
CA GLY A 379 25.34 7.84 -19.68
C GLY A 379 24.22 6.82 -19.45
N TRP A 380 23.07 7.27 -18.99
CA TRP A 380 21.95 6.38 -18.67
C TRP A 380 20.62 6.95 -19.17
N THR A 381 19.65 6.06 -19.35
CA THR A 381 18.27 6.42 -19.72
C THR A 381 17.29 5.46 -19.08
N ALA A 382 16.08 5.97 -18.83
CA ALA A 382 14.94 5.15 -18.47
C ALA A 382 13.74 5.59 -19.32
N HIS A 383 12.95 4.63 -19.76
CA HIS A 383 11.72 4.88 -20.49
C HIS A 383 10.54 5.13 -19.51
N SER A 384 9.36 5.33 -20.05
CA SER A 384 8.19 5.79 -19.29
C SER A 384 7.72 4.85 -18.17
N ILE A 385 8.13 3.59 -18.18
CA ILE A 385 7.72 2.58 -17.19
C ILE A 385 8.96 2.02 -16.50
N CYS A 386 8.86 1.89 -15.17
CA CYS A 386 9.85 1.23 -14.33
C CYS A 386 9.16 0.35 -13.27
N ASN A 387 9.88 -0.56 -12.66
CA ASN A 387 9.40 -1.44 -11.61
C ASN A 387 10.42 -1.59 -10.47
N LEU A 388 10.10 -2.43 -9.50
CA LEU A 388 11.00 -2.72 -8.36
C LEU A 388 12.35 -3.32 -8.82
N TRP A 389 12.38 -4.00 -9.96
CA TRP A 389 13.50 -4.77 -10.48
C TRP A 389 14.44 -3.95 -11.38
N GLY A 390 14.20 -2.63 -11.49
CA GLY A 390 15.03 -1.72 -12.28
C GLY A 390 14.79 -1.81 -13.79
N PHE A 391 13.58 -2.10 -14.22
CA PHE A 391 13.22 -2.04 -15.64
C PHE A 391 13.35 -0.61 -16.16
N THR A 392 14.19 -0.42 -17.20
CA THR A 392 14.45 0.90 -17.81
C THR A 392 14.32 0.87 -19.34
N ALA A 393 14.14 -0.32 -19.93
CA ALA A 393 14.01 -0.51 -21.37
C ALA A 393 12.71 0.11 -21.93
N PRO A 394 12.59 0.31 -23.26
CA PRO A 394 11.31 0.57 -23.89
C PRO A 394 10.31 -0.55 -23.55
N GLY A 395 9.05 -0.20 -23.45
CA GLY A 395 7.97 -1.17 -23.28
C GLY A 395 7.80 -2.11 -24.47
N GLU A 396 6.75 -2.92 -24.43
CA GLU A 396 6.35 -3.85 -25.49
C GLU A 396 5.74 -3.10 -26.67
#